data_3d35c3aa2e0ee01bed4618866fd2ab18
#
_entry.id   3d35c3aa2e0ee01bed4618866fd2ab18
#
_cell.length_a   1.000
_cell.length_b   1.000
_cell.length_c   1.000
_cell.angle_alpha   90.00
_cell.angle_beta   90.00
_cell.angle_gamma   90.00
#
_symmetry.space_group_name_H-M   'P 1'
#
loop_
_entity.id
_entity.type
_entity.pdbx_description
1 polymer ?
#
loop_
_entity_poly.entity_id
_entity_poly.type
_entity_poly.pdbx_seq_one_letter_code
_entity_poly.pdbx_strand_id
1 'polypeptide(L)'
;YQYGTGCLSDGILGMWMASVCGLDEVLDNEKVRSHLVAVHKYNLKHDLVDHFNPQRPVYACGKDGGLLLCTWPKGGMLSLPFVYSNEVWTGIEYQVASHLMMKGEVEKGLDIVRECRERYDGRVRNPFNEIECGHWYARAMASYGMLQGLTGVRYDAVDKTMYINSKIGD
;
A
#
# COMPACT_ATOMS: atom_id res chain seq x y z
N TYR A 1 10.84 17.29 -10.24
CA TYR A 1 10.40 16.05 -9.61
C TYR A 1 9.50 15.28 -10.56
N GLN A 2 9.74 13.99 -10.72
CA GLN A 2 9.09 13.16 -11.73
C GLN A 2 7.61 12.83 -11.41
N TYR A 3 7.14 13.04 -10.19
CA TYR A 3 5.74 12.87 -9.81
C TYR A 3 4.99 14.21 -9.65
N GLY A 4 5.69 15.34 -9.49
CA GLY A 4 5.06 16.68 -9.41
C GLY A 4 3.94 16.76 -8.36
N THR A 5 2.71 16.98 -8.83
CA THR A 5 1.48 17.01 -8.02
C THR A 5 0.78 15.65 -7.94
N GLY A 6 1.45 14.57 -8.32
CA GLY A 6 0.88 13.22 -8.31
C GLY A 6 0.55 12.72 -6.90
N CYS A 7 -0.47 11.89 -6.81
CA CYS A 7 -0.81 11.13 -5.62
C CYS A 7 0.06 9.88 -5.58
N LEU A 8 1.08 9.88 -4.73
CA LEU A 8 2.13 8.85 -4.69
C LEU A 8 1.86 7.86 -3.56
N SER A 9 1.69 6.56 -3.88
CA SER A 9 1.32 5.54 -2.90
C SER A 9 2.37 5.32 -1.82
N ASP A 10 3.65 5.35 -2.17
CA ASP A 10 4.76 5.21 -1.23
C ASP A 10 5.34 6.54 -0.71
N GLY A 11 4.61 7.64 -0.93
CA GLY A 11 5.06 8.99 -0.62
C GLY A 11 5.41 9.24 0.86
N ILE A 12 4.84 8.45 1.76
CA ILE A 12 5.07 8.53 3.21
C ILE A 12 5.54 7.21 3.82
N LEU A 13 6.27 6.40 3.03
CA LEU A 13 6.82 5.12 3.48
C LEU A 13 7.61 5.23 4.80
N GLY A 14 8.38 6.30 4.97
CA GLY A 14 9.13 6.54 6.21
C GLY A 14 8.25 6.67 7.44
N MET A 15 7.03 7.22 7.31
CA MET A 15 6.06 7.29 8.41
C MET A 15 5.49 5.92 8.77
N TRP A 16 5.27 5.05 7.79
CA TRP A 16 4.89 3.67 8.05
C TRP A 16 5.98 2.94 8.81
N MET A 17 7.23 3.07 8.38
CA MET A 17 8.38 2.48 9.08
C MET A 17 8.49 2.97 10.53
N ALA A 18 8.32 4.27 10.75
CA ALA A 18 8.31 4.85 12.09
C ALA A 18 7.18 4.23 12.95
N SER A 19 5.97 4.11 12.40
CA SER A 19 4.83 3.51 13.09
C SER A 19 5.07 2.03 13.43
N VAL A 20 5.62 1.24 12.50
CA VAL A 20 5.97 -0.17 12.72
C VAL A 20 7.01 -0.33 13.83
N CYS A 21 7.99 0.57 13.89
CA CYS A 21 9.02 0.59 14.93
C CYS A 21 8.54 1.18 16.27
N GLY A 22 7.32 1.67 16.34
CA GLY A 22 6.77 2.30 17.55
C GLY A 22 7.41 3.64 17.90
N LEU A 23 7.95 4.34 16.92
CA LEU A 23 8.45 5.70 17.07
C LEU A 23 7.28 6.68 17.12
N ASP A 24 7.51 7.80 17.77
CA ASP A 24 6.55 8.88 17.83
C ASP A 24 6.26 9.49 16.44
N GLU A 25 5.17 10.25 16.35
CA GLU A 25 4.76 10.90 15.12
C GLU A 25 5.80 11.93 14.65
N VAL A 26 6.43 11.63 13.53
CA VAL A 26 7.41 12.53 12.88
C VAL A 26 6.69 13.61 12.03
N LEU A 27 5.51 13.26 11.50
CA LEU A 27 4.65 14.16 10.73
C LEU A 27 3.27 14.26 11.39
N ASP A 28 2.57 15.35 11.11
CA ASP A 28 1.19 15.58 11.53
C ASP A 28 0.28 14.41 11.16
N ASN A 29 -0.37 13.81 12.15
CA ASN A 29 -1.13 12.58 12.02
C ASN A 29 -2.33 12.72 11.09
N GLU A 30 -3.04 13.86 11.15
CA GLU A 30 -4.18 14.12 10.27
C GLU A 30 -3.76 14.29 8.81
N LYS A 31 -2.59 14.86 8.56
CA LYS A 31 -2.03 14.96 7.21
C LYS A 31 -1.62 13.60 6.67
N VAL A 32 -1.01 12.76 7.52
CA VAL A 32 -0.68 11.36 7.18
C VAL A 32 -1.95 10.59 6.83
N ARG A 33 -2.98 10.65 7.67
CA ARG A 33 -4.26 10.01 7.44
C ARG A 33 -4.93 10.52 6.16
N SER A 34 -4.97 11.83 5.96
CA SER A 34 -5.53 12.46 4.75
C SER A 34 -4.82 12.00 3.47
N HIS A 35 -3.48 11.90 3.51
CA HIS A 35 -2.70 11.36 2.39
C HIS A 35 -3.08 9.91 2.07
N LEU A 36 -3.14 9.04 3.08
CA LEU A 36 -3.49 7.63 2.90
C LEU A 36 -4.91 7.45 2.34
N VAL A 37 -5.87 8.23 2.82
CA VAL A 37 -7.24 8.24 2.30
C VAL A 37 -7.28 8.72 0.83
N ALA A 38 -6.45 9.71 0.48
CA ALA A 38 -6.33 10.15 -0.91
C ALA A 38 -5.71 9.06 -1.79
N VAL A 39 -4.68 8.36 -1.31
CA VAL A 39 -4.07 7.22 -2.02
C VAL A 39 -5.11 6.12 -2.28
N HIS A 40 -5.87 5.70 -1.27
CA HIS A 40 -6.97 4.75 -1.46
C HIS A 40 -7.97 5.24 -2.51
N LYS A 41 -8.43 6.49 -2.40
CA LYS A 41 -9.44 7.06 -3.29
C LYS A 41 -9.01 7.15 -4.75
N TYR A 42 -7.77 7.53 -5.01
CA TYR A 42 -7.31 7.87 -6.36
C TYR A 42 -6.50 6.77 -7.04
N ASN A 43 -5.74 6.01 -6.26
CA ASN A 43 -4.81 5.02 -6.80
C ASN A 43 -5.38 3.60 -6.81
N LEU A 44 -6.34 3.26 -5.92
CA LEU A 44 -6.99 1.96 -5.96
C LEU A 44 -7.90 1.84 -7.19
N LYS A 45 -7.72 0.76 -7.93
CA LYS A 45 -8.54 0.38 -9.09
C LYS A 45 -9.12 -1.00 -8.84
N HIS A 46 -10.41 -1.17 -9.15
CA HIS A 46 -11.10 -2.47 -9.04
C HIS A 46 -11.01 -3.28 -10.33
N ASP A 47 -10.61 -2.66 -11.42
CA ASP A 47 -10.15 -3.29 -12.64
C ASP A 47 -9.11 -2.43 -13.35
N LEU A 48 -8.34 -3.05 -14.23
CA LEU A 48 -7.29 -2.41 -15.02
C LEU A 48 -7.49 -2.67 -16.53
N VAL A 49 -8.76 -2.84 -16.96
CA VAL A 49 -9.09 -3.16 -18.35
C VAL A 49 -8.58 -2.06 -19.30
N ASP A 50 -8.76 -0.80 -18.92
CA ASP A 50 -8.33 0.35 -19.71
C ASP A 50 -6.96 0.89 -19.27
N HIS A 51 -6.27 0.20 -18.35
CA HIS A 51 -4.99 0.63 -17.83
C HIS A 51 -3.84 0.09 -18.69
N PHE A 52 -2.94 0.97 -19.06
CA PHE A 52 -1.83 0.64 -19.93
C PHE A 52 -0.53 1.30 -19.48
N ASN A 53 0.56 0.54 -19.48
CA ASN A 53 1.91 1.06 -19.27
C ASN A 53 2.78 0.74 -20.49
N PRO A 54 3.11 1.73 -21.33
CA PRO A 54 3.91 1.49 -22.53
C PRO A 54 5.38 1.19 -22.26
N GLN A 55 5.83 1.41 -21.04
CA GLN A 55 7.25 1.36 -20.71
C GLN A 55 7.68 0.03 -20.07
N ARG A 56 6.79 -0.56 -19.23
CA ARG A 56 7.16 -1.69 -18.38
C ARG A 56 5.96 -2.60 -18.07
N PRO A 57 6.19 -3.84 -17.61
CA PRO A 57 5.13 -4.66 -17.06
C PRO A 57 4.40 -3.95 -15.91
N VAL A 58 3.07 -4.12 -15.86
CA VAL A 58 2.23 -3.48 -14.82
C VAL A 58 2.13 -4.35 -13.56
N TYR A 59 2.33 -5.66 -13.69
CA TYR A 59 2.15 -6.70 -12.68
C TYR A 59 0.70 -6.99 -12.28
N ALA A 60 -0.24 -6.25 -12.84
CA ALA A 60 -1.68 -6.47 -12.77
C ALA A 60 -2.31 -5.94 -14.06
N CYS A 61 -3.32 -6.60 -14.62
CA CYS A 61 -3.91 -6.20 -15.89
C CYS A 61 -5.32 -6.77 -16.09
N GLY A 62 -6.04 -6.21 -17.04
CA GLY A 62 -7.39 -6.66 -17.39
C GLY A 62 -8.35 -6.52 -16.21
N LYS A 63 -8.96 -7.63 -15.81
CA LYS A 63 -9.91 -7.64 -14.69
C LYS A 63 -9.25 -7.64 -13.29
N ASP A 64 -7.93 -7.61 -13.21
CA ASP A 64 -7.27 -7.45 -11.90
C ASP A 64 -7.57 -6.07 -11.33
N GLY A 65 -7.84 -5.99 -10.05
CA GLY A 65 -7.72 -4.76 -9.30
C GLY A 65 -6.31 -4.53 -8.75
N GLY A 66 -6.03 -3.34 -8.24
CA GLY A 66 -4.74 -3.05 -7.61
C GLY A 66 -4.52 -1.57 -7.31
N LEU A 67 -3.51 -1.32 -6.48
CA LEU A 67 -3.12 0.03 -6.08
C LEU A 67 -1.98 0.53 -6.98
N LEU A 68 -2.29 1.49 -7.87
CA LEU A 68 -1.27 2.13 -8.71
C LEU A 68 -0.26 2.91 -7.87
N LEU A 69 0.98 2.97 -8.31
CA LEU A 69 2.03 3.71 -7.59
C LEU A 69 1.78 5.21 -7.60
N CYS A 70 1.28 5.78 -8.71
CA CYS A 70 1.00 7.21 -8.76
C CYS A 70 -0.10 7.52 -9.77
N THR A 71 -1.01 8.39 -9.37
CA THR A 71 -2.02 8.99 -10.26
C THR A 71 -2.00 10.51 -10.17
N TRP A 72 -2.60 11.19 -11.14
CA TRP A 72 -2.69 12.67 -11.19
C TRP A 72 -4.16 13.12 -11.23
N PRO A 73 -4.92 12.93 -10.14
CA PRO A 73 -6.36 13.18 -10.14
C PRO A 73 -6.73 14.66 -10.33
N LYS A 74 -5.79 15.56 -10.09
CA LYS A 74 -5.98 17.01 -10.27
C LYS A 74 -5.23 17.55 -11.50
N GLY A 75 -4.80 16.66 -12.39
CA GLY A 75 -3.96 17.03 -13.52
C GLY A 75 -2.50 17.26 -13.14
N GLY A 76 -1.70 17.73 -14.10
CA GLY A 76 -0.27 17.97 -13.89
C GLY A 76 0.61 16.74 -14.10
N MET A 77 0.07 15.67 -14.68
CA MET A 77 0.89 14.54 -15.13
C MET A 77 1.90 15.02 -16.16
N LEU A 78 3.16 14.67 -15.94
CA LEU A 78 4.22 14.98 -16.91
C LEU A 78 4.04 14.13 -18.17
N SER A 79 4.49 14.65 -19.31
CA SER A 79 4.50 13.90 -20.58
C SER A 79 5.35 12.62 -20.48
N LEU A 80 6.37 12.64 -19.64
CA LEU A 80 7.18 11.47 -19.29
C LEU A 80 7.26 11.38 -17.76
N PRO A 81 6.29 10.74 -17.11
CA PRO A 81 6.34 10.52 -15.66
C PRO A 81 7.41 9.48 -15.32
N PHE A 82 7.72 9.32 -14.02
CA PHE A 82 8.65 8.26 -13.62
C PHE A 82 8.10 6.87 -14.00
N VAL A 83 9.02 5.99 -14.37
CA VAL A 83 8.72 4.72 -15.06
C VAL A 83 7.82 3.76 -14.26
N TYR A 84 7.75 3.90 -12.96
CA TYR A 84 6.98 3.02 -12.07
C TYR A 84 5.55 3.50 -11.80
N SER A 85 5.19 4.71 -12.23
CA SER A 85 3.92 5.37 -11.90
C SER A 85 2.68 4.50 -12.14
N ASN A 86 2.71 3.75 -13.23
CA ASN A 86 1.60 2.91 -13.69
C ASN A 86 1.67 1.45 -13.21
N GLU A 87 2.61 1.13 -12.32
CA GLU A 87 2.79 -0.23 -11.81
C GLU A 87 1.97 -0.48 -10.55
N VAL A 88 1.70 -1.76 -10.27
CA VAL A 88 1.07 -2.26 -9.05
C VAL A 88 2.07 -3.15 -8.33
N TRP A 89 2.44 -2.80 -7.11
CA TRP A 89 3.41 -3.54 -6.30
C TRP A 89 2.81 -4.05 -5.01
N THR A 90 2.76 -5.35 -4.85
CA THR A 90 2.14 -6.00 -3.68
C THR A 90 2.71 -5.52 -2.37
N GLY A 91 4.01 -5.27 -2.29
CA GLY A 91 4.63 -4.74 -1.09
C GLY A 91 4.13 -3.35 -0.72
N ILE A 92 3.93 -2.47 -1.71
CA ILE A 92 3.37 -1.14 -1.47
C ILE A 92 1.87 -1.21 -1.15
N GLU A 93 1.12 -2.11 -1.78
CA GLU A 93 -0.27 -2.38 -1.42
C GLU A 93 -0.40 -2.75 0.06
N TYR A 94 0.37 -3.71 0.54
CA TYR A 94 0.36 -4.11 1.94
C TYR A 94 0.87 -3.02 2.89
N GLN A 95 1.86 -2.25 2.47
CA GLN A 95 2.37 -1.11 3.24
C GLN A 95 1.29 -0.05 3.44
N VAL A 96 0.60 0.37 2.36
CA VAL A 96 -0.47 1.36 2.43
C VAL A 96 -1.66 0.82 3.21
N ALA A 97 -2.05 -0.43 2.95
CA ALA A 97 -3.15 -1.09 3.65
C ALA A 97 -2.92 -1.13 5.17
N SER A 98 -1.75 -1.62 5.60
CA SER A 98 -1.42 -1.68 7.03
C SER A 98 -1.32 -0.29 7.67
N HIS A 99 -0.80 0.70 6.94
CA HIS A 99 -0.72 2.07 7.43
C HIS A 99 -2.12 2.70 7.61
N LEU A 100 -3.05 2.46 6.66
CA LEU A 100 -4.46 2.83 6.81
C LEU A 100 -5.07 2.22 8.07
N MET A 101 -4.85 0.92 8.30
CA MET A 101 -5.32 0.23 9.50
C MET A 101 -4.76 0.85 10.78
N MET A 102 -3.46 1.16 10.82
CA MET A 102 -2.82 1.86 11.95
C MET A 102 -3.45 3.23 12.23
N LYS A 103 -3.98 3.90 11.20
CA LYS A 103 -4.66 5.20 11.31
C LYS A 103 -6.18 5.09 11.49
N GLY A 104 -6.72 3.88 11.77
CA GLY A 104 -8.13 3.62 12.02
C GLY A 104 -9.01 3.50 10.76
N GLU A 105 -8.42 3.53 9.57
CA GLU A 105 -9.10 3.37 8.30
C GLU A 105 -9.09 1.89 7.84
N VAL A 106 -9.58 1.00 8.73
CA VAL A 106 -9.45 -0.46 8.57
C VAL A 106 -10.09 -0.95 7.27
N GLU A 107 -11.33 -0.54 6.98
CA GLU A 107 -12.05 -1.00 5.77
C GLU A 107 -11.31 -0.62 4.48
N LYS A 108 -10.75 0.59 4.42
CA LYS A 108 -9.96 1.01 3.26
C LYS A 108 -8.67 0.18 3.10
N GLY A 109 -8.06 -0.19 4.22
CA GLY A 109 -6.93 -1.11 4.20
C GLY A 109 -7.33 -2.49 3.68
N LEU A 110 -8.46 -3.03 4.16
CA LEU A 110 -9.00 -4.32 3.72
C LEU A 110 -9.40 -4.32 2.24
N ASP A 111 -9.90 -3.21 1.69
CA ASP A 111 -10.18 -3.08 0.26
C ASP A 111 -8.92 -3.33 -0.58
N ILE A 112 -7.81 -2.68 -0.23
CA ILE A 112 -6.54 -2.87 -0.93
C ILE A 112 -6.07 -4.33 -0.83
N VAL A 113 -6.16 -4.92 0.36
CA VAL A 113 -5.78 -6.33 0.59
C VAL A 113 -6.63 -7.27 -0.26
N ARG A 114 -7.94 -7.01 -0.37
CA ARG A 114 -8.85 -7.81 -1.18
C ARG A 114 -8.41 -7.85 -2.64
N GLU A 115 -8.17 -6.68 -3.25
CA GLU A 115 -7.70 -6.59 -4.64
C GLU A 115 -6.37 -7.33 -4.84
N CYS A 116 -5.43 -7.18 -3.90
CA CYS A 116 -4.17 -7.90 -3.95
C CYS A 116 -4.38 -9.42 -3.88
N ARG A 117 -5.22 -9.91 -2.95
CA ARG A 117 -5.44 -11.35 -2.75
C ARG A 117 -6.25 -11.98 -3.88
N GLU A 118 -7.16 -11.26 -4.51
CA GLU A 118 -7.90 -11.76 -5.66
C GLU A 118 -7.00 -12.03 -6.87
N ARG A 119 -5.92 -11.26 -7.03
CA ARG A 119 -4.90 -11.55 -8.06
C ARG A 119 -4.12 -12.83 -7.79
N TYR A 120 -3.95 -13.22 -6.52
CA TYR A 120 -3.12 -14.35 -6.07
C TYR A 120 -3.95 -15.41 -5.31
N ASP A 121 -5.16 -15.71 -5.77
CA ASP A 121 -6.09 -16.62 -5.10
C ASP A 121 -5.90 -18.11 -5.45
N GLY A 122 -4.94 -18.41 -6.30
CA GLY A 122 -4.65 -19.77 -6.76
C GLY A 122 -5.39 -20.18 -8.04
N ARG A 123 -6.36 -19.38 -8.52
CA ARG A 123 -7.07 -19.67 -9.78
C ARG A 123 -6.29 -19.17 -11.00
N VAL A 124 -5.76 -17.95 -10.93
CA VAL A 124 -5.01 -17.30 -12.01
C VAL A 124 -3.52 -17.27 -11.70
N ARG A 125 -3.17 -16.88 -10.48
CA ARG A 125 -1.76 -16.80 -10.03
C ARG A 125 -1.56 -17.60 -8.75
N ASN A 126 -0.34 -18.12 -8.63
CA ASN A 126 0.11 -18.83 -7.43
C ASN A 126 0.17 -17.87 -6.23
N PRO A 127 -0.57 -18.15 -5.12
CA PRO A 127 -0.58 -17.27 -3.94
C PRO A 127 0.75 -17.20 -3.19
N PHE A 128 1.70 -18.08 -3.50
CA PHE A 128 3.02 -18.15 -2.88
C PHE A 128 4.14 -17.64 -3.79
N ASN A 129 3.80 -17.08 -4.94
CA ASN A 129 4.80 -16.68 -5.92
C ASN A 129 4.38 -15.40 -6.65
N GLU A 130 4.84 -14.27 -6.14
CA GLU A 130 4.59 -12.96 -6.75
C GLU A 130 5.51 -12.73 -7.94
N ILE A 131 4.97 -12.08 -8.97
CA ILE A 131 5.69 -11.84 -10.23
C ILE A 131 6.42 -10.49 -10.24
N GLU A 132 6.16 -9.63 -9.28
CA GLU A 132 6.82 -8.31 -9.19
C GLU A 132 8.33 -8.49 -9.00
N CYS A 133 9.12 -7.86 -9.88
CA CYS A 133 10.59 -7.92 -9.86
C CYS A 133 11.18 -9.34 -9.81
N GLY A 134 10.46 -10.32 -10.36
CA GLY A 134 10.81 -11.74 -10.26
C GLY A 134 10.34 -12.39 -8.96
N HIS A 135 10.42 -13.70 -8.92
CA HIS A 135 9.78 -14.55 -7.91
C HIS A 135 10.46 -14.51 -6.52
N TRP A 136 11.57 -13.84 -6.39
CA TRP A 136 12.41 -13.82 -5.18
C TRP A 136 12.34 -12.49 -4.43
N TYR A 137 11.53 -11.55 -4.90
CA TYR A 137 11.45 -10.24 -4.30
C TYR A 137 10.53 -10.23 -3.08
N ALA A 138 11.11 -9.96 -1.91
CA ALA A 138 10.43 -10.15 -0.62
C ALA A 138 9.65 -8.91 -0.12
N ARG A 139 9.36 -7.91 -0.98
CA ARG A 139 8.65 -6.70 -0.56
C ARG A 139 7.25 -6.99 0.00
N ALA A 140 6.60 -8.06 -0.45
CA ALA A 140 5.34 -8.56 0.09
C ALA A 140 5.39 -8.89 1.59
N MET A 141 6.56 -9.02 2.19
CA MET A 141 6.72 -9.13 3.64
C MET A 141 6.12 -7.93 4.41
N ALA A 142 5.87 -6.81 3.75
CA ALA A 142 5.09 -5.69 4.31
C ALA A 142 3.70 -6.13 4.81
N SER A 143 3.18 -7.26 4.34
CA SER A 143 1.93 -7.87 4.81
C SER A 143 1.91 -8.15 6.32
N TYR A 144 3.05 -8.43 6.94
CA TYR A 144 3.14 -8.59 8.39
C TYR A 144 2.73 -7.33 9.15
N GLY A 145 2.88 -6.15 8.56
CA GLY A 145 2.41 -4.89 9.14
C GLY A 145 0.90 -4.84 9.36
N MET A 146 0.12 -5.68 8.66
CA MET A 146 -1.32 -5.77 8.88
C MET A 146 -1.67 -6.32 10.27
N LEU A 147 -0.89 -7.24 10.81
CA LEU A 147 -1.09 -7.71 12.18
C LEU A 147 -0.98 -6.56 13.18
N GLN A 148 0.06 -5.72 13.04
CA GLN A 148 0.18 -4.52 13.87
C GLN A 148 -0.95 -3.52 13.62
N GLY A 149 -1.33 -3.33 12.36
CA GLY A 149 -2.41 -2.41 11.97
C GLY A 149 -3.76 -2.79 12.57
N LEU A 150 -4.10 -4.07 12.62
CA LEU A 150 -5.37 -4.56 13.14
C LEU A 150 -5.37 -4.69 14.66
N THR A 151 -4.32 -5.26 15.22
CA THR A 151 -4.25 -5.58 16.66
C THR A 151 -3.65 -4.46 17.49
N GLY A 152 -2.95 -3.51 16.86
CA GLY A 152 -2.16 -2.49 17.55
C GLY A 152 -1.05 -3.07 18.41
N VAL A 153 -0.61 -4.31 18.13
CA VAL A 153 0.44 -4.96 18.89
C VAL A 153 1.79 -4.29 18.65
N ARG A 154 2.49 -4.01 19.74
CA ARG A 154 3.87 -3.53 19.74
C ARG A 154 4.61 -4.18 20.91
N TYR A 155 5.82 -4.62 20.66
CA TYR A 155 6.69 -5.12 21.70
C TYR A 155 7.90 -4.20 21.88
N ASP A 156 8.07 -3.71 23.11
CA ASP A 156 9.24 -2.97 23.52
C ASP A 156 10.20 -3.92 24.23
N ALA A 157 11.32 -4.22 23.56
CA ALA A 157 12.31 -5.17 24.08
C ALA A 157 13.17 -4.58 25.22
N VAL A 158 13.28 -3.26 25.31
CA VAL A 158 14.02 -2.57 26.36
C VAL A 158 13.25 -2.68 27.67
N ASP A 159 11.98 -2.26 27.64
CA ASP A 159 11.08 -2.29 28.80
C ASP A 159 10.42 -3.65 29.00
N LYS A 160 10.65 -4.62 28.09
CA LYS A 160 10.01 -5.96 28.08
C LYS A 160 8.48 -5.88 28.16
N THR A 161 7.91 -4.88 27.50
CA THR A 161 6.48 -4.57 27.57
C THR A 161 5.81 -4.84 26.23
N MET A 162 4.66 -5.53 26.26
CA MET A 162 3.79 -5.70 25.11
C MET A 162 2.60 -4.74 25.23
N TYR A 163 2.42 -3.94 24.18
CA TYR A 163 1.27 -3.06 24.03
C TYR A 163 0.27 -3.69 23.06
N ILE A 164 -1.02 -3.58 23.37
CA ILE A 164 -2.11 -4.01 22.49
C ILE A 164 -3.13 -2.88 22.45
N ASN A 165 -3.46 -2.43 21.24
CA ASN A 165 -4.44 -1.36 21.00
C ASN A 165 -5.21 -1.67 19.71
N SER A 166 -6.14 -2.63 19.81
CA SER A 166 -6.92 -3.11 18.66
C SER A 166 -7.64 -1.98 17.94
N LYS A 167 -7.65 -2.04 16.63
CA LYS A 167 -8.39 -1.14 15.73
C LYS A 167 -9.66 -1.79 15.17
N ILE A 168 -9.85 -3.06 15.45
CA ILE A 168 -11.06 -3.84 15.14
C ILE A 168 -11.75 -4.12 16.45
N GLY A 169 -13.07 -3.92 16.45
CA GLY A 169 -13.97 -3.93 17.61
C GLY A 169 -13.71 -4.93 18.74
N ASP A 170 -14.56 -4.87 19.70
CA ASP A 170 -14.49 -5.69 20.93
C ASP A 170 -14.58 -7.17 20.67
#